data_876978b6a2be3bdd396e1476736e22ab
#
_entry.id   876978b6a2be3bdd396e1476736e22ab
#
_cell.length_a   1.000
_cell.length_b   1.000
_cell.length_c   1.000
_cell.angle_alpha   90.00
_cell.angle_beta   90.00
_cell.angle_gamma   90.00
#
_symmetry.space_group_name_H-M   'P 1'
#
loop_
_entity.id
_entity.type
_entity.pdbx_description
1 polymer ?
#
loop_
_entity_poly.entity_id
_entity_poly.type
_entity_poly.pdbx_seq_one_letter_code
_entity_poly.pdbx_strand_id
1 'polypeptide(L)'
;MKVFQHVNIVTCDQDFHVYLDGILAVKDSQIVYVGQEKSEILEQAEQIIDYQGAWIMPGLVNCHTHSAMTGLRGIRDDSNLHEWLNDYIWPAEAEFTPDMTSKAVKEALTEMLQSGTTTFNDMYNPNGVEIEQIYQAVKTSKMRCYFSPTLFSSEAETTVETISRTRSIIEEILGYENPNFKVMVAPHSPYSCNQDLLEASLEMAKELGIPIHIHVAETKEESGIILKRYGKRPLAFLEELGYLEHPSVFAHGVELNEREIERLATSQVAIAHNPISNLKLASGIAPIIQLQKAGVAVGIATDSVASNNNLDMFEEGRTAALLQKMKSGDASQFPIETALKALTIEGAKVLGMENQIGSLEVGKQADFLVIQPQGKIHLQPQENMLSHLVYAVKSSDVDDVYIGGEQVVKQGQVLTVEI
;
A
#
# COMPACT_ATOMS: atom_id res chain seq x y z
N MET A 1 -11.68 0.38 -28.51
CA MET A 1 -10.48 -0.19 -27.90
C MET A 1 -9.33 0.81 -28.03
N LYS A 2 -8.57 1.02 -26.96
CA LYS A 2 -7.38 1.88 -26.92
C LYS A 2 -6.14 0.97 -26.93
N VAL A 3 -5.15 1.26 -27.78
CA VAL A 3 -3.92 0.48 -27.91
C VAL A 3 -2.70 1.37 -27.64
N PHE A 4 -1.83 0.91 -26.76
CA PHE A 4 -0.53 1.50 -26.47
C PHE A 4 0.53 0.67 -27.18
N GLN A 5 1.24 1.28 -28.14
CA GLN A 5 2.24 0.59 -28.96
C GLN A 5 3.66 1.10 -28.75
N HIS A 6 4.64 0.34 -29.25
CA HIS A 6 6.07 0.58 -29.09
C HIS A 6 6.44 0.81 -27.63
N VAL A 7 5.97 -0.13 -26.76
CA VAL A 7 6.20 -0.12 -25.31
C VAL A 7 7.00 -1.33 -24.86
N ASN A 8 7.87 -1.15 -23.90
CA ASN A 8 8.53 -2.24 -23.19
C ASN A 8 7.70 -2.54 -21.94
N ILE A 9 7.20 -3.75 -21.80
CA ILE A 9 6.20 -4.11 -20.79
C ILE A 9 6.81 -5.06 -19.78
N VAL A 10 6.74 -4.72 -18.49
CA VAL A 10 6.98 -5.65 -17.37
C VAL A 10 5.62 -6.02 -16.80
N THR A 11 5.21 -7.26 -16.96
CA THR A 11 3.84 -7.67 -16.56
C THR A 11 3.65 -7.86 -15.07
N CYS A 12 4.71 -8.17 -14.33
CA CYS A 12 4.66 -8.61 -12.94
C CYS A 12 3.66 -9.76 -12.68
N ASP A 13 3.34 -10.55 -13.71
CA ASP A 13 2.56 -11.78 -13.59
C ASP A 13 3.37 -12.90 -12.88
N GLN A 14 2.77 -14.09 -12.77
CA GLN A 14 3.43 -15.21 -12.08
C GLN A 14 4.78 -15.55 -12.72
N ASP A 15 4.88 -15.53 -14.05
CA ASP A 15 6.07 -15.91 -14.84
C ASP A 15 7.00 -14.74 -15.12
N PHE A 16 6.66 -13.53 -14.66
CA PHE A 16 7.41 -12.28 -14.83
C PHE A 16 7.76 -12.01 -16.30
N HIS A 17 6.77 -12.05 -17.19
CA HIS A 17 7.00 -11.78 -18.60
C HIS A 17 7.47 -10.34 -18.84
N VAL A 18 8.41 -10.21 -19.78
CA VAL A 18 8.89 -8.93 -20.27
C VAL A 18 8.75 -8.92 -21.80
N TYR A 19 7.99 -7.98 -22.33
CA TYR A 19 7.81 -7.80 -23.76
C TYR A 19 8.53 -6.51 -24.19
N LEU A 20 9.53 -6.65 -25.07
CA LEU A 20 10.20 -5.50 -25.68
C LEU A 20 9.48 -5.13 -26.98
N ASP A 21 9.28 -3.83 -27.18
CA ASP A 21 8.56 -3.29 -28.36
C ASP A 21 7.19 -3.97 -28.59
N GLY A 22 6.45 -4.08 -27.50
CA GLY A 22 5.16 -4.75 -27.47
C GLY A 22 3.99 -3.78 -27.57
N ILE A 23 2.79 -4.33 -27.33
CA ILE A 23 1.54 -3.58 -27.24
C ILE A 23 0.72 -3.99 -26.01
N LEU A 24 0.02 -3.00 -25.45
CA LEU A 24 -1.00 -3.18 -24.42
C LEU A 24 -2.34 -2.67 -24.99
N ALA A 25 -3.39 -3.51 -25.05
CA ALA A 25 -4.71 -3.09 -25.51
C ALA A 25 -5.71 -3.10 -24.35
N VAL A 26 -6.51 -2.02 -24.28
CA VAL A 26 -7.48 -1.76 -23.22
C VAL A 26 -8.86 -1.51 -23.80
N LYS A 27 -9.87 -2.15 -23.22
CA LYS A 27 -11.28 -1.94 -23.55
C LYS A 27 -12.11 -1.99 -22.26
N ASP A 28 -13.03 -1.06 -22.09
CA ASP A 28 -13.96 -1.02 -20.95
C ASP A 28 -13.25 -1.20 -19.58
N SER A 29 -12.19 -0.43 -19.34
CA SER A 29 -11.30 -0.46 -18.17
C SER A 29 -10.40 -1.69 -18.01
N GLN A 30 -10.56 -2.72 -18.83
CA GLN A 30 -9.80 -3.98 -18.71
C GLN A 30 -8.74 -4.15 -19.80
N ILE A 31 -7.68 -4.85 -19.45
CA ILE A 31 -6.67 -5.31 -20.39
C ILE A 31 -7.29 -6.43 -21.23
N VAL A 32 -7.31 -6.26 -22.56
CA VAL A 32 -7.80 -7.27 -23.51
C VAL A 32 -6.69 -7.94 -24.31
N TYR A 33 -5.51 -7.33 -24.32
CA TYR A 33 -4.31 -7.93 -24.88
C TYR A 33 -3.05 -7.31 -24.26
N VAL A 34 -2.04 -8.12 -24.02
CA VAL A 34 -0.67 -7.71 -23.64
C VAL A 34 0.31 -8.68 -24.30
N GLY A 35 1.34 -8.16 -24.93
CA GLY A 35 2.34 -9.01 -25.61
C GLY A 35 3.03 -8.34 -26.79
N GLN A 36 3.62 -9.16 -27.65
CA GLN A 36 4.22 -8.70 -28.89
C GLN A 36 3.17 -8.11 -29.83
N GLU A 37 3.59 -7.24 -30.76
CA GLU A 37 2.71 -6.62 -31.73
C GLU A 37 1.92 -7.67 -32.56
N LYS A 38 0.63 -7.40 -32.73
CA LYS A 38 -0.28 -8.15 -33.59
C LYS A 38 -1.10 -7.19 -34.45
N SER A 39 -1.02 -7.33 -35.77
CA SER A 39 -1.73 -6.45 -36.69
C SER A 39 -3.24 -6.46 -36.46
N GLU A 40 -3.82 -7.62 -36.13
CA GLU A 40 -5.27 -7.77 -35.87
C GLU A 40 -5.74 -6.96 -34.68
N ILE A 41 -4.87 -6.71 -33.69
CA ILE A 41 -5.17 -5.86 -32.51
C ILE A 41 -5.13 -4.38 -32.92
N LEU A 42 -4.13 -3.99 -33.71
CA LEU A 42 -3.98 -2.61 -34.20
C LEU A 42 -5.15 -2.23 -35.15
N GLU A 43 -5.59 -3.14 -36.02
CA GLU A 43 -6.73 -2.92 -36.93
C GLU A 43 -8.06 -2.66 -36.17
N GLN A 44 -8.22 -3.20 -34.98
CA GLN A 44 -9.41 -3.02 -34.14
C GLN A 44 -9.33 -1.79 -33.22
N ALA A 45 -8.21 -1.05 -33.22
CA ALA A 45 -8.01 0.09 -32.36
C ALA A 45 -8.83 1.29 -32.81
N GLU A 46 -9.57 1.90 -31.89
CA GLU A 46 -10.22 3.22 -32.07
C GLU A 46 -9.25 4.36 -31.78
N GLN A 47 -8.28 4.08 -30.90
CA GLN A 47 -7.21 5.02 -30.54
C GLN A 47 -5.89 4.27 -30.39
N ILE A 48 -4.86 4.77 -31.03
CA ILE A 48 -3.48 4.26 -30.88
C ILE A 48 -2.64 5.37 -30.22
N ILE A 49 -1.92 5.00 -29.16
CA ILE A 49 -0.97 5.85 -28.44
C ILE A 49 0.41 5.24 -28.61
N ASP A 50 1.31 5.98 -29.25
CA ASP A 50 2.68 5.56 -29.51
C ASP A 50 3.63 6.13 -28.44
N TYR A 51 4.23 5.26 -27.65
CA TYR A 51 5.13 5.63 -26.57
C TYR A 51 6.62 5.56 -26.92
N GLN A 52 6.96 5.19 -28.17
CA GLN A 52 8.32 5.26 -28.73
C GLN A 52 9.41 4.64 -27.85
N GLY A 53 9.14 3.48 -27.25
CA GLY A 53 10.11 2.74 -26.43
C GLY A 53 10.05 3.03 -24.93
N ALA A 54 9.00 3.70 -24.44
CA ALA A 54 8.76 3.82 -23.00
C ALA A 54 8.54 2.46 -22.32
N TRP A 55 8.75 2.43 -21.03
CA TRP A 55 8.47 1.26 -20.19
C TRP A 55 7.13 1.40 -19.49
N ILE A 56 6.36 0.31 -19.52
CA ILE A 56 5.09 0.18 -18.81
C ILE A 56 5.21 -0.95 -17.78
N MET A 57 4.71 -0.70 -16.58
CA MET A 57 4.56 -1.70 -15.52
C MET A 57 3.22 -1.48 -14.80
N PRO A 58 2.72 -2.47 -14.02
CA PRO A 58 1.51 -2.30 -13.23
C PRO A 58 1.60 -1.08 -12.31
N GLY A 59 0.47 -0.45 -12.05
CA GLY A 59 0.37 0.58 -11.03
C GLY A 59 0.79 0.04 -9.66
N LEU A 60 1.47 0.88 -8.88
CA LEU A 60 2.01 0.51 -7.58
C LEU A 60 0.88 0.38 -6.55
N VAL A 61 1.05 -0.57 -5.61
CA VAL A 61 0.09 -0.86 -4.54
C VAL A 61 0.74 -0.56 -3.19
N ASN A 62 0.29 0.50 -2.54
CA ASN A 62 0.74 0.90 -1.21
C ASN A 62 -0.12 0.18 -0.14
N CYS A 63 0.46 -0.80 0.54
CA CYS A 63 -0.28 -1.70 1.43
C CYS A 63 -0.62 -1.10 2.80
N HIS A 64 -0.04 0.04 3.17
CA HIS A 64 -0.28 0.74 4.44
C HIS A 64 0.19 2.18 4.35
N THR A 65 -0.71 3.12 4.67
CA THR A 65 -0.39 4.55 4.76
C THR A 65 -1.35 5.26 5.71
N HIS A 66 -1.06 6.54 6.01
CA HIS A 66 -1.88 7.46 6.78
C HIS A 66 -2.04 8.75 5.99
N SER A 67 -2.90 8.73 4.98
CA SER A 67 -3.05 9.81 4.00
C SER A 67 -3.47 11.15 4.61
N ALA A 68 -4.21 11.11 5.72
CA ALA A 68 -4.65 12.30 6.45
C ALA A 68 -3.51 13.06 7.16
N MET A 69 -2.30 12.52 7.18
CA MET A 69 -1.18 13.07 7.97
C MET A 69 -0.17 13.88 7.16
N THR A 70 -0.44 14.29 5.91
CA THR A 70 0.53 15.06 5.10
C THR A 70 0.96 16.37 5.76
N GLY A 71 0.06 17.01 6.50
CA GLY A 71 0.36 18.21 7.28
C GLY A 71 1.33 18.01 8.44
N LEU A 72 1.63 16.76 8.81
CA LEU A 72 2.56 16.41 9.89
C LEU A 72 3.96 16.01 9.38
N ARG A 73 4.22 16.15 8.08
CA ARG A 73 5.51 15.85 7.46
C ARG A 73 6.66 16.59 8.17
N GLY A 74 7.64 15.84 8.69
CA GLY A 74 8.80 16.41 9.37
C GLY A 74 8.50 17.06 10.71
N ILE A 75 7.37 16.79 11.34
CA ILE A 75 7.02 17.35 12.67
C ILE A 75 8.04 16.95 13.74
N ARG A 76 8.57 15.73 13.63
CA ARG A 76 9.60 15.21 14.53
C ARG A 76 10.34 14.03 13.88
N ASP A 77 11.67 14.15 13.73
CA ASP A 77 12.48 13.15 13.03
C ASP A 77 13.36 12.29 13.95
N ASP A 78 13.71 12.78 15.15
CA ASP A 78 14.72 12.17 16.05
C ASP A 78 14.09 11.66 17.34
N SER A 79 13.08 10.78 17.24
CA SER A 79 12.40 10.16 18.40
C SER A 79 12.07 8.71 18.12
N ASN A 80 12.01 7.87 19.18
CA ASN A 80 11.47 6.52 19.05
C ASN A 80 9.93 6.54 18.91
N LEU A 81 9.34 5.42 18.49
CA LEU A 81 7.91 5.32 18.17
C LEU A 81 6.99 5.85 19.30
N HIS A 82 7.19 5.41 20.54
CA HIS A 82 6.27 5.76 21.63
C HIS A 82 6.36 7.23 22.06
N GLU A 83 7.57 7.80 22.10
CA GLU A 83 7.78 9.24 22.32
C GLU A 83 7.17 10.03 21.15
N TRP A 84 7.44 9.60 19.91
CA TRP A 84 6.94 10.22 18.70
C TRP A 84 5.41 10.26 18.66
N LEU A 85 4.73 9.14 18.96
CA LEU A 85 3.27 9.07 19.01
C LEU A 85 2.67 9.94 20.13
N ASN A 86 3.15 9.76 21.38
CA ASN A 86 2.51 10.37 22.54
C ASN A 86 2.76 11.88 22.64
N ASP A 87 3.97 12.34 22.30
CA ASP A 87 4.38 13.71 22.56
C ASP A 87 4.17 14.62 21.33
N TYR A 88 4.07 14.05 20.11
CA TYR A 88 4.00 14.84 18.88
C TYR A 88 2.80 14.50 17.99
N ILE A 89 2.56 13.23 17.66
CA ILE A 89 1.56 12.87 16.65
C ILE A 89 0.14 12.95 17.19
N TRP A 90 -0.19 12.22 18.25
CA TRP A 90 -1.54 12.23 18.78
C TRP A 90 -2.02 13.60 19.26
N PRO A 91 -1.17 14.43 19.93
CA PRO A 91 -1.54 15.83 20.22
C PRO A 91 -1.83 16.66 18.97
N ALA A 92 -1.04 16.48 17.88
CA ALA A 92 -1.27 17.22 16.65
C ALA A 92 -2.52 16.74 15.89
N GLU A 93 -2.77 15.43 15.85
CA GLU A 93 -4.00 14.87 15.25
C GLU A 93 -5.28 15.29 15.98
N ALA A 94 -5.21 15.53 17.30
CA ALA A 94 -6.35 16.00 18.08
C ALA A 94 -6.87 17.38 17.64
N GLU A 95 -6.02 18.17 16.98
CA GLU A 95 -6.36 19.50 16.45
C GLU A 95 -6.89 19.47 15.00
N PHE A 96 -6.98 18.29 14.38
CA PHE A 96 -7.42 18.16 12.99
C PHE A 96 -8.89 18.59 12.83
N THR A 97 -9.13 19.34 11.76
CA THR A 97 -10.48 19.72 11.30
C THR A 97 -10.79 19.03 9.97
N PRO A 98 -12.07 18.93 9.56
CA PRO A 98 -12.45 18.35 8.28
C PRO A 98 -11.71 18.96 7.08
N ASP A 99 -11.54 20.28 7.07
CA ASP A 99 -10.83 20.98 5.99
C ASP A 99 -9.34 20.62 5.95
N MET A 100 -8.69 20.53 7.12
CA MET A 100 -7.28 20.10 7.22
C MET A 100 -7.12 18.68 6.73
N THR A 101 -7.96 17.76 7.17
CA THR A 101 -7.93 16.35 6.77
C THR A 101 -8.21 16.18 5.28
N SER A 102 -9.24 16.85 4.75
CA SER A 102 -9.57 16.81 3.33
C SER A 102 -8.42 17.32 2.45
N LYS A 103 -7.79 18.42 2.84
CA LYS A 103 -6.59 18.94 2.16
C LYS A 103 -5.45 17.95 2.22
N ALA A 104 -5.16 17.41 3.41
CA ALA A 104 -4.08 16.44 3.61
C ALA A 104 -4.26 15.18 2.72
N VAL A 105 -5.47 14.63 2.67
CA VAL A 105 -5.77 13.49 1.80
C VAL A 105 -5.57 13.83 0.33
N LYS A 106 -6.02 15.00 -0.14
CA LYS A 106 -5.80 15.42 -1.54
C LYS A 106 -4.32 15.56 -1.88
N GLU A 107 -3.51 16.10 -0.96
CA GLU A 107 -2.05 16.16 -1.09
C GLU A 107 -1.44 14.76 -1.18
N ALA A 108 -1.86 13.82 -0.32
CA ALA A 108 -1.43 12.43 -0.37
C ALA A 108 -1.81 11.74 -1.68
N LEU A 109 -3.06 11.89 -2.14
CA LEU A 109 -3.52 11.34 -3.42
C LEU A 109 -2.68 11.88 -4.59
N THR A 110 -2.37 13.18 -4.56
CA THR A 110 -1.54 13.83 -5.59
C THR A 110 -0.14 13.26 -5.62
N GLU A 111 0.52 13.15 -4.46
CA GLU A 111 1.88 12.61 -4.34
C GLU A 111 1.94 11.12 -4.74
N MET A 112 0.98 10.32 -4.28
CA MET A 112 0.86 8.91 -4.64
C MET A 112 0.66 8.72 -6.15
N LEU A 113 -0.24 9.48 -6.78
CA LEU A 113 -0.45 9.44 -8.23
C LEU A 113 0.80 9.83 -9.00
N GLN A 114 1.49 10.91 -8.60
CA GLN A 114 2.75 11.35 -9.22
C GLN A 114 3.86 10.29 -9.11
N SER A 115 3.85 9.48 -8.05
CA SER A 115 4.81 8.39 -7.86
C SER A 115 4.39 7.06 -8.52
N GLY A 116 3.21 7.02 -9.21
CA GLY A 116 2.73 5.82 -9.90
C GLY A 116 1.89 4.87 -9.04
N THR A 117 1.55 5.25 -7.82
CA THR A 117 0.65 4.49 -6.95
C THR A 117 -0.79 4.63 -7.45
N THR A 118 -1.48 3.50 -7.69
CA THR A 118 -2.86 3.45 -8.18
C THR A 118 -3.83 2.90 -7.15
N THR A 119 -3.31 2.19 -6.15
CA THR A 119 -4.08 1.56 -5.07
C THR A 119 -3.36 1.76 -3.75
N PHE A 120 -4.10 2.07 -2.68
CA PHE A 120 -3.55 2.22 -1.35
C PHE A 120 -4.48 1.69 -0.26
N ASN A 121 -3.90 1.33 0.88
CA ASN A 121 -4.61 0.94 2.09
C ASN A 121 -4.29 1.94 3.21
N ASP A 122 -5.30 2.64 3.66
CA ASP A 122 -5.19 3.75 4.60
C ASP A 122 -5.73 3.41 5.97
N MET A 123 -5.10 3.96 7.00
CA MET A 123 -5.57 3.95 8.36
C MET A 123 -5.54 5.39 8.88
N TYR A 124 -6.69 5.94 9.28
CA TYR A 124 -6.79 7.34 9.68
C TYR A 124 -7.46 7.51 11.03
N ASN A 125 -7.05 8.54 11.78
CA ASN A 125 -7.75 8.95 13.00
C ASN A 125 -9.12 9.53 12.60
N PRO A 126 -10.25 8.98 13.12
CA PRO A 126 -11.58 9.43 12.72
C PRO A 126 -11.96 10.83 13.20
N ASN A 127 -11.17 11.42 14.10
CA ASN A 127 -11.40 12.79 14.56
C ASN A 127 -11.12 13.79 13.43
N GLY A 128 -12.01 14.76 13.25
CA GLY A 128 -11.86 15.80 12.22
C GLY A 128 -11.96 15.26 10.79
N VAL A 129 -12.72 14.18 10.54
CA VAL A 129 -12.94 13.61 9.20
C VAL A 129 -14.40 13.69 8.82
N GLU A 130 -14.69 14.22 7.64
CA GLU A 130 -15.96 14.10 6.94
C GLU A 130 -15.82 13.10 5.80
N ILE A 131 -16.47 11.95 5.88
CA ILE A 131 -16.31 10.84 4.92
C ILE A 131 -16.70 11.25 3.51
N GLU A 132 -17.77 12.03 3.34
CA GLU A 132 -18.19 12.51 2.02
C GLU A 132 -17.10 13.32 1.30
N GLN A 133 -16.37 14.19 2.01
CA GLN A 133 -15.28 14.98 1.41
C GLN A 133 -14.13 14.06 0.93
N ILE A 134 -13.79 13.06 1.73
CA ILE A 134 -12.77 12.07 1.38
C ILE A 134 -13.22 11.20 0.20
N TYR A 135 -14.47 10.73 0.25
CA TYR A 135 -15.06 9.95 -0.84
C TYR A 135 -15.00 10.70 -2.17
N GLN A 136 -15.36 11.99 -2.18
CA GLN A 136 -15.30 12.80 -3.40
C GLN A 136 -13.86 12.98 -3.90
N ALA A 137 -12.89 13.19 -3.01
CA ALA A 137 -11.48 13.28 -3.38
C ALA A 137 -10.98 11.96 -4.02
N VAL A 138 -11.25 10.82 -3.38
CA VAL A 138 -10.88 9.48 -3.90
C VAL A 138 -11.59 9.18 -5.22
N LYS A 139 -12.90 9.44 -5.31
CA LYS A 139 -13.68 9.24 -6.54
C LYS A 139 -13.14 10.06 -7.70
N THR A 140 -12.78 11.31 -7.46
CA THR A 140 -12.20 12.19 -8.48
C THR A 140 -10.82 11.73 -8.89
N SER A 141 -9.98 11.29 -7.95
CA SER A 141 -8.64 10.76 -8.22
C SER A 141 -8.63 9.48 -9.08
N LYS A 142 -9.73 8.74 -9.10
CA LYS A 142 -9.88 7.39 -9.68
C LYS A 142 -9.10 6.30 -8.94
N MET A 143 -8.33 6.63 -7.92
CA MET A 143 -7.56 5.65 -7.16
C MET A 143 -8.46 4.63 -6.46
N ARG A 144 -7.91 3.46 -6.22
CA ARG A 144 -8.53 2.43 -5.39
C ARG A 144 -7.99 2.55 -3.98
N CYS A 145 -8.87 2.51 -2.99
CA CYS A 145 -8.41 2.53 -1.61
C CYS A 145 -9.29 1.71 -0.67
N TYR A 146 -8.66 1.27 0.40
CA TYR A 146 -9.30 1.01 1.67
C TYR A 146 -9.06 2.23 2.56
N PHE A 147 -10.12 2.87 3.05
CA PHE A 147 -10.05 4.05 3.89
C PHE A 147 -10.67 3.72 5.26
N SER A 148 -9.83 3.40 6.23
CA SER A 148 -10.23 2.68 7.44
C SER A 148 -10.11 3.53 8.70
N PRO A 149 -11.23 3.75 9.44
CA PRO A 149 -11.21 4.49 10.70
C PRO A 149 -10.48 3.68 11.78
N THR A 150 -9.51 4.32 12.42
CA THR A 150 -8.70 3.70 13.48
C THR A 150 -9.47 3.62 14.79
N LEU A 151 -9.42 2.47 15.46
CA LEU A 151 -9.97 2.27 16.79
C LEU A 151 -8.85 2.35 17.85
N PHE A 152 -9.12 3.05 18.93
CA PHE A 152 -8.26 3.16 20.11
C PHE A 152 -9.07 2.89 21.38
N SER A 153 -8.44 2.30 22.39
CA SER A 153 -8.98 2.31 23.75
C SER A 153 -8.66 3.62 24.42
N SER A 154 -9.63 4.26 25.03
CA SER A 154 -9.48 5.49 25.78
C SER A 154 -10.24 5.43 27.11
N GLU A 155 -9.94 6.35 28.04
CA GLU A 155 -10.72 6.54 29.25
C GLU A 155 -12.02 7.33 29.00
N ALA A 156 -12.10 8.02 27.88
CA ALA A 156 -13.22 8.88 27.50
C ALA A 156 -14.39 8.13 26.85
N GLU A 157 -14.13 6.96 26.25
CA GLU A 157 -15.12 6.15 25.50
C GLU A 157 -15.04 4.68 25.97
N THR A 158 -16.19 4.05 26.17
CA THR A 158 -16.25 2.60 26.40
C THR A 158 -16.03 1.83 25.09
N THR A 159 -15.66 0.55 25.18
CA THR A 159 -15.54 -0.33 24.01
C THR A 159 -16.83 -0.33 23.17
N VAL A 160 -18.00 -0.35 23.82
CA VAL A 160 -19.31 -0.36 23.13
C VAL A 160 -19.53 0.92 22.34
N GLU A 161 -19.20 2.08 22.91
CA GLU A 161 -19.34 3.37 22.23
C GLU A 161 -18.37 3.48 21.06
N THR A 162 -17.09 3.09 21.24
CA THR A 162 -16.08 3.07 20.17
C THR A 162 -16.52 2.17 19.01
N ILE A 163 -16.98 0.96 19.28
CA ILE A 163 -17.46 0.03 18.26
C ILE A 163 -18.71 0.58 17.56
N SER A 164 -19.66 1.14 18.30
CA SER A 164 -20.89 1.69 17.71
C SER A 164 -20.59 2.86 16.77
N ARG A 165 -19.74 3.80 17.20
CA ARG A 165 -19.28 4.93 16.36
C ARG A 165 -18.55 4.46 15.12
N THR A 166 -17.60 3.55 15.27
CA THR A 166 -16.81 3.01 14.16
C THR A 166 -17.67 2.24 13.18
N ARG A 167 -18.61 1.42 13.65
CA ARG A 167 -19.59 0.72 12.81
C ARG A 167 -20.39 1.69 11.95
N SER A 168 -20.88 2.79 12.51
CA SER A 168 -21.64 3.80 11.76
C SER A 168 -20.81 4.40 10.62
N ILE A 169 -19.52 4.69 10.86
CA ILE A 169 -18.59 5.20 9.84
C ILE A 169 -18.36 4.13 8.75
N ILE A 170 -18.13 2.87 9.15
CA ILE A 170 -17.91 1.77 8.20
C ILE A 170 -19.15 1.56 7.32
N GLU A 171 -20.34 1.56 7.92
CA GLU A 171 -21.61 1.42 7.20
C GLU A 171 -21.86 2.58 6.23
N GLU A 172 -21.47 3.82 6.59
CA GLU A 172 -21.48 4.97 5.68
C GLU A 172 -20.56 4.74 4.48
N ILE A 173 -19.31 4.29 4.70
CA ILE A 173 -18.36 3.99 3.62
C ILE A 173 -18.90 2.89 2.70
N LEU A 174 -19.43 1.82 3.25
CA LEU A 174 -20.05 0.73 2.49
C LEU A 174 -21.28 1.20 1.68
N GLY A 175 -22.00 2.20 2.19
CA GLY A 175 -23.19 2.77 1.54
C GLY A 175 -22.91 3.52 0.25
N TYR A 176 -21.67 3.91 -0.04
CA TYR A 176 -21.30 4.53 -1.33
C TYR A 176 -21.33 3.55 -2.52
N GLU A 177 -21.37 2.24 -2.28
CA GLU A 177 -21.42 1.19 -3.31
C GLU A 177 -20.35 1.36 -4.42
N ASN A 178 -19.20 1.97 -4.07
CA ASN A 178 -18.10 2.21 -4.99
C ASN A 178 -17.04 1.10 -4.83
N PRO A 179 -16.80 0.27 -5.86
CA PRO A 179 -15.82 -0.82 -5.77
C PRO A 179 -14.38 -0.35 -5.55
N ASN A 180 -14.09 0.94 -5.79
CA ASN A 180 -12.78 1.53 -5.59
C ASN A 180 -12.63 2.23 -4.23
N PHE A 181 -13.70 2.39 -3.45
CA PHE A 181 -13.69 3.00 -2.13
C PHE A 181 -14.18 1.98 -1.11
N LYS A 182 -13.27 1.35 -0.40
CA LYS A 182 -13.51 0.24 0.51
C LYS A 182 -13.04 0.58 1.92
N VAL A 183 -13.31 -0.31 2.87
CA VAL A 183 -12.95 -0.16 4.28
C VAL A 183 -12.53 -1.49 4.88
N MET A 184 -11.64 -1.44 5.88
CA MET A 184 -11.32 -2.53 6.79
C MET A 184 -11.70 -2.12 8.22
N VAL A 185 -11.82 -3.07 9.14
CA VAL A 185 -11.83 -2.75 10.58
C VAL A 185 -10.39 -2.52 11.01
N ALA A 186 -10.10 -1.36 11.60
CA ALA A 186 -8.73 -0.95 11.85
C ALA A 186 -8.42 -0.65 13.34
N PRO A 187 -8.38 -1.68 14.24
CA PRO A 187 -7.81 -1.48 15.56
C PRO A 187 -6.34 -1.08 15.42
N HIS A 188 -5.93 0.02 16.09
CA HIS A 188 -4.61 0.59 15.86
C HIS A 188 -3.48 -0.43 16.09
N SER A 189 -3.43 -1.01 17.29
CA SER A 189 -2.38 -1.98 17.66
C SER A 189 -2.73 -2.75 18.92
N PRO A 190 -2.06 -3.87 19.22
CA PRO A 190 -2.27 -4.59 20.48
C PRO A 190 -1.90 -3.78 21.72
N TYR A 191 -1.02 -2.78 21.62
CA TYR A 191 -0.62 -1.97 22.79
C TYR A 191 -1.57 -0.80 23.06
N SER A 192 -2.23 -0.26 22.06
CA SER A 192 -3.15 0.88 22.16
C SER A 192 -4.64 0.46 22.25
N CYS A 193 -4.96 -0.79 21.92
CA CYS A 193 -6.27 -1.39 22.10
C CYS A 193 -6.22 -2.41 23.24
N ASN A 194 -7.20 -2.40 24.14
CA ASN A 194 -7.34 -3.42 25.15
C ASN A 194 -7.97 -4.69 24.54
N GLN A 195 -7.96 -5.78 25.28
CA GLN A 195 -8.48 -7.08 24.81
C GLN A 195 -9.94 -6.98 24.37
N ASP A 196 -10.80 -6.34 25.16
CA ASP A 196 -12.23 -6.24 24.86
C ASP A 196 -12.48 -5.50 23.52
N LEU A 197 -11.69 -4.45 23.23
CA LEU A 197 -11.82 -3.73 21.98
C LEU A 197 -11.30 -4.56 20.80
N LEU A 198 -10.19 -5.30 20.96
CA LEU A 198 -9.69 -6.20 19.93
C LEU A 198 -10.69 -7.31 19.63
N GLU A 199 -11.26 -7.98 20.65
CA GLU A 199 -12.28 -9.01 20.47
C GLU A 199 -13.52 -8.45 19.75
N ALA A 200 -14.02 -7.30 20.17
CA ALA A 200 -15.18 -6.66 19.56
C ALA A 200 -14.91 -6.17 18.12
N SER A 201 -13.67 -5.74 17.83
CA SER A 201 -13.24 -5.37 16.47
C SER A 201 -13.23 -6.57 15.52
N LEU A 202 -12.72 -7.72 15.98
CA LEU A 202 -12.73 -8.96 15.21
C LEU A 202 -14.14 -9.46 14.95
N GLU A 203 -15.02 -9.42 15.98
CA GLU A 203 -16.44 -9.77 15.84
C GLU A 203 -17.12 -8.88 14.79
N MET A 204 -16.94 -7.56 14.88
CA MET A 204 -17.48 -6.62 13.90
C MET A 204 -16.97 -6.90 12.48
N ALA A 205 -15.68 -7.22 12.31
CA ALA A 205 -15.11 -7.58 11.01
C ALA A 205 -15.74 -8.85 10.43
N LYS A 206 -15.96 -9.88 11.26
CA LYS A 206 -16.64 -11.12 10.88
C LYS A 206 -18.11 -10.88 10.49
N GLU A 207 -18.84 -10.11 11.29
CA GLU A 207 -20.25 -9.76 11.00
C GLU A 207 -20.41 -9.00 9.68
N LEU A 208 -19.51 -8.04 9.39
CA LEU A 208 -19.55 -7.24 8.18
C LEU A 208 -18.90 -7.94 6.98
N GLY A 209 -18.18 -9.03 7.17
CA GLY A 209 -17.46 -9.75 6.11
C GLY A 209 -16.33 -8.94 5.49
N ILE A 210 -15.66 -8.07 6.26
CA ILE A 210 -14.57 -7.20 5.80
C ILE A 210 -13.24 -7.53 6.50
N PRO A 211 -12.08 -7.27 5.88
CA PRO A 211 -10.78 -7.57 6.48
C PRO A 211 -10.45 -6.68 7.69
N ILE A 212 -9.39 -7.05 8.40
CA ILE A 212 -8.77 -6.25 9.46
C ILE A 212 -7.47 -5.63 8.97
N HIS A 213 -7.15 -4.43 9.47
CA HIS A 213 -5.87 -3.74 9.29
C HIS A 213 -5.34 -3.29 10.65
N ILE A 214 -4.11 -3.69 11.03
CA ILE A 214 -3.57 -3.47 12.38
C ILE A 214 -2.04 -3.40 12.36
N HIS A 215 -1.43 -2.54 13.21
CA HIS A 215 0.02 -2.55 13.42
C HIS A 215 0.39 -3.69 14.38
N VAL A 216 1.38 -4.52 14.00
CA VAL A 216 1.77 -5.70 14.79
C VAL A 216 3.27 -5.92 14.76
N ALA A 217 3.84 -6.18 15.93
CA ALA A 217 5.24 -6.54 16.09
C ALA A 217 6.19 -5.54 15.44
N GLU A 218 5.90 -4.26 15.62
CA GLU A 218 6.71 -3.17 15.06
C GLU A 218 7.99 -2.96 15.85
N THR A 219 7.92 -2.94 17.18
CA THR A 219 9.07 -2.64 18.04
C THR A 219 9.24 -3.66 19.17
N LYS A 220 10.47 -3.70 19.72
CA LYS A 220 10.74 -4.46 20.96
C LYS A 220 9.96 -3.95 22.14
N GLU A 221 9.70 -2.63 22.17
CA GLU A 221 8.93 -2.01 23.24
C GLU A 221 7.47 -2.47 23.22
N GLU A 222 6.82 -2.52 22.06
CA GLU A 222 5.50 -3.16 21.90
C GLU A 222 5.49 -4.58 22.45
N SER A 223 6.48 -5.40 22.04
CA SER A 223 6.62 -6.78 22.52
C SER A 223 6.74 -6.83 24.07
N GLY A 224 7.47 -5.90 24.67
CA GLY A 224 7.60 -5.76 26.12
C GLY A 224 6.30 -5.38 26.82
N ILE A 225 5.55 -4.43 26.25
CA ILE A 225 4.25 -3.99 26.79
C ILE A 225 3.25 -5.15 26.79
N ILE A 226 3.11 -5.86 25.67
CA ILE A 226 2.16 -6.96 25.51
C ILE A 226 2.54 -8.15 26.38
N LEU A 227 3.82 -8.48 26.45
CA LEU A 227 4.32 -9.53 27.36
C LEU A 227 4.02 -9.21 28.83
N LYS A 228 4.22 -7.97 29.26
CA LYS A 228 3.90 -7.53 30.63
C LYS A 228 2.40 -7.53 30.91
N ARG A 229 1.56 -7.14 29.93
CA ARG A 229 0.10 -7.00 30.08
C ARG A 229 -0.62 -8.35 30.02
N TYR A 230 -0.23 -9.21 29.09
CA TYR A 230 -0.94 -10.46 28.75
C TYR A 230 -0.10 -11.74 28.89
N GLY A 231 1.19 -11.64 29.24
CA GLY A 231 2.08 -12.80 29.37
C GLY A 231 2.48 -13.45 28.02
N LYS A 232 2.25 -12.78 26.91
CA LYS A 232 2.43 -13.29 25.54
C LYS A 232 3.10 -12.26 24.64
N ARG A 233 3.69 -12.71 23.53
CA ARG A 233 4.16 -11.83 22.46
C ARG A 233 2.96 -11.34 21.62
N PRO A 234 3.06 -10.21 20.90
CA PRO A 234 1.95 -9.62 20.14
C PRO A 234 1.22 -10.62 19.23
N LEU A 235 1.95 -11.37 18.39
CA LEU A 235 1.33 -12.34 17.49
C LEU A 235 0.60 -13.47 18.24
N ALA A 236 1.22 -14.03 19.28
CA ALA A 236 0.60 -15.09 20.07
C ALA A 236 -0.65 -14.62 20.84
N PHE A 237 -0.69 -13.35 21.22
CA PHE A 237 -1.87 -12.74 21.81
C PHE A 237 -2.99 -12.60 20.78
N LEU A 238 -2.71 -12.07 19.60
CA LEU A 238 -3.69 -11.96 18.51
C LEU A 238 -4.16 -13.32 17.98
N GLU A 239 -3.28 -14.34 17.97
CA GLU A 239 -3.66 -15.72 17.63
C GLU A 239 -4.72 -16.26 18.59
N GLU A 240 -4.55 -16.07 19.90
CA GLU A 240 -5.53 -16.52 20.90
C GLU A 240 -6.88 -15.83 20.75
N LEU A 241 -6.90 -14.56 20.29
CA LEU A 241 -8.13 -13.83 19.99
C LEU A 241 -8.78 -14.28 18.66
N GLY A 242 -8.06 -15.03 17.80
CA GLY A 242 -8.59 -15.54 16.53
C GLY A 242 -8.31 -14.63 15.32
N TYR A 243 -7.36 -13.71 15.41
CA TYR A 243 -7.00 -12.80 14.29
C TYR A 243 -6.35 -13.54 13.12
N LEU A 244 -5.66 -14.67 13.37
CA LEU A 244 -4.97 -15.41 12.35
C LEU A 244 -5.91 -16.18 11.40
N GLU A 245 -7.13 -16.46 11.84
CA GLU A 245 -8.17 -17.15 11.07
C GLU A 245 -9.07 -16.19 10.28
N HIS A 246 -8.83 -14.87 10.35
CA HIS A 246 -9.58 -13.86 9.64
C HIS A 246 -8.68 -13.09 8.66
N PRO A 247 -9.17 -12.75 7.43
CA PRO A 247 -8.39 -11.96 6.49
C PRO A 247 -7.89 -10.66 7.13
N SER A 248 -6.57 -10.52 7.24
CA SER A 248 -5.96 -9.41 7.97
C SER A 248 -4.68 -8.91 7.33
N VAL A 249 -4.49 -7.60 7.34
CA VAL A 249 -3.23 -6.93 6.97
C VAL A 249 -2.54 -6.50 8.25
N PHE A 250 -1.37 -7.09 8.53
CA PHE A 250 -0.53 -6.68 9.64
C PHE A 250 0.57 -5.77 9.11
N ALA A 251 0.58 -4.52 9.57
CA ALA A 251 1.64 -3.57 9.22
C ALA A 251 2.89 -3.83 10.06
N HIS A 252 4.06 -3.63 9.46
CA HIS A 252 5.43 -3.75 9.98
C HIS A 252 5.97 -5.19 10.11
N GLY A 253 5.56 -5.99 11.08
CA GLY A 253 6.07 -7.34 11.28
C GLY A 253 7.59 -7.44 11.52
N VAL A 254 8.19 -6.43 12.17
CA VAL A 254 9.65 -6.31 12.38
C VAL A 254 10.16 -7.34 13.37
N GLU A 255 9.47 -7.46 14.51
CA GLU A 255 9.87 -8.27 15.68
C GLU A 255 9.26 -9.68 15.63
N LEU A 256 9.01 -10.24 14.45
CA LEU A 256 8.56 -11.63 14.28
C LEU A 256 9.73 -12.60 14.43
N ASN A 257 9.50 -13.69 15.17
CA ASN A 257 10.44 -14.81 15.28
C ASN A 257 10.05 -15.99 14.36
N GLU A 258 10.91 -17.00 14.25
CA GLU A 258 10.71 -18.14 13.34
C GLU A 258 9.40 -18.88 13.58
N ARG A 259 9.00 -19.12 14.85
CA ARG A 259 7.73 -19.79 15.18
C ARG A 259 6.52 -18.95 14.79
N GLU A 260 6.61 -17.63 14.96
CA GLU A 260 5.56 -16.71 14.56
C GLU A 260 5.41 -16.66 13.03
N ILE A 261 6.52 -16.72 12.28
CA ILE A 261 6.51 -16.85 10.81
C ILE A 261 5.86 -18.16 10.36
N GLU A 262 6.18 -19.29 11.02
CA GLU A 262 5.55 -20.59 10.75
C GLU A 262 4.02 -20.55 10.99
N ARG A 263 3.57 -19.83 12.00
CA ARG A 263 2.12 -19.65 12.27
C ARG A 263 1.45 -18.79 11.19
N LEU A 264 2.10 -17.70 10.78
CA LEU A 264 1.61 -16.85 9.70
C LEU A 264 1.49 -17.60 8.37
N ALA A 265 2.39 -18.56 8.08
CA ALA A 265 2.36 -19.38 6.86
C ALA A 265 1.07 -20.19 6.67
N THR A 266 0.34 -20.47 7.74
CA THR A 266 -0.93 -21.23 7.74
C THR A 266 -2.14 -20.36 8.09
N SER A 267 -1.98 -19.05 8.15
CA SER A 267 -3.00 -18.08 8.53
C SER A 267 -3.62 -17.37 7.31
N GLN A 268 -4.59 -16.51 7.56
CA GLN A 268 -5.16 -15.59 6.58
C GLN A 268 -4.56 -14.17 6.66
N VAL A 269 -3.38 -14.07 7.26
CA VAL A 269 -2.69 -12.78 7.48
C VAL A 269 -1.69 -12.53 6.37
N ALA A 270 -1.68 -11.28 5.89
CA ALA A 270 -0.64 -10.74 5.00
C ALA A 270 0.12 -9.61 5.68
N ILE A 271 1.33 -9.31 5.22
CA ILE A 271 2.21 -8.31 5.83
C ILE A 271 2.36 -7.09 4.90
N ALA A 272 2.14 -5.90 5.45
CA ALA A 272 2.53 -4.63 4.84
C ALA A 272 3.89 -4.20 5.41
N HIS A 273 4.93 -4.22 4.57
CA HIS A 273 6.29 -3.89 4.96
C HIS A 273 6.62 -2.42 4.72
N ASN A 274 7.01 -1.70 5.77
CA ASN A 274 7.26 -0.26 5.80
C ASN A 274 8.76 0.03 6.03
N PRO A 275 9.64 -0.19 5.03
CA PRO A 275 11.08 -0.21 5.25
C PRO A 275 11.64 1.13 5.77
N ILE A 276 11.24 2.27 5.18
CA ILE A 276 11.78 3.58 5.58
C ILE A 276 11.26 4.01 6.94
N SER A 277 9.96 3.86 7.21
CA SER A 277 9.39 4.14 8.53
C SER A 277 10.08 3.32 9.63
N ASN A 278 10.25 2.01 9.42
CA ASN A 278 10.95 1.13 10.35
C ASN A 278 12.40 1.57 10.62
N LEU A 279 13.10 2.08 9.60
CA LEU A 279 14.45 2.62 9.74
C LEU A 279 14.46 3.94 10.50
N LYS A 280 13.58 4.86 10.12
CA LYS A 280 13.53 6.22 10.70
C LYS A 280 13.19 6.19 12.18
N LEU A 281 12.24 5.33 12.59
CA LEU A 281 11.86 5.13 13.99
C LEU A 281 12.76 4.13 14.74
N ALA A 282 13.82 3.62 14.06
CA ALA A 282 14.73 2.62 14.62
C ALA A 282 14.02 1.34 15.12
N SER A 283 12.86 0.99 14.54
CA SER A 283 12.09 -0.21 14.89
C SER A 283 12.86 -1.49 14.56
N GLY A 284 13.62 -1.49 13.44
CA GLY A 284 14.44 -2.63 13.02
C GLY A 284 14.24 -3.01 11.56
N ILE A 285 14.68 -4.22 11.17
CA ILE A 285 14.53 -4.75 9.82
C ILE A 285 13.63 -6.00 9.86
N ALA A 286 12.48 -5.95 9.22
CA ALA A 286 11.53 -7.07 9.15
C ALA A 286 12.13 -8.31 8.45
N PRO A 287 11.75 -9.56 8.83
CA PRO A 287 12.27 -10.79 8.25
C PRO A 287 11.56 -11.18 6.93
N ILE A 288 11.55 -10.28 5.95
CA ILE A 288 10.73 -10.39 4.74
C ILE A 288 11.06 -11.63 3.91
N ILE A 289 12.36 -11.97 3.77
CA ILE A 289 12.78 -13.16 3.03
C ILE A 289 12.21 -14.44 3.67
N GLN A 290 12.22 -14.51 5.00
CA GLN A 290 11.70 -15.66 5.73
C GLN A 290 10.17 -15.76 5.58
N LEU A 291 9.45 -14.63 5.67
CA LEU A 291 8.02 -14.57 5.45
C LEU A 291 7.64 -15.04 4.04
N GLN A 292 8.29 -14.51 3.00
CA GLN A 292 8.04 -14.93 1.61
C GLN A 292 8.37 -16.41 1.37
N LYS A 293 9.49 -16.93 1.93
CA LYS A 293 9.83 -18.36 1.85
C LYS A 293 8.81 -19.26 2.54
N ALA A 294 8.17 -18.76 3.58
CA ALA A 294 7.09 -19.46 4.27
C ALA A 294 5.74 -19.37 3.54
N GLY A 295 5.65 -18.61 2.45
CA GLY A 295 4.43 -18.44 1.66
C GLY A 295 3.50 -17.32 2.14
N VAL A 296 3.94 -16.49 3.09
CA VAL A 296 3.19 -15.32 3.54
C VAL A 296 3.24 -14.23 2.47
N ALA A 297 2.09 -13.69 2.10
CA ALA A 297 2.03 -12.53 1.19
C ALA A 297 2.65 -11.29 1.87
N VAL A 298 3.57 -10.63 1.16
CA VAL A 298 4.25 -9.43 1.66
C VAL A 298 4.25 -8.36 0.58
N GLY A 299 3.54 -7.26 0.81
CA GLY A 299 3.56 -6.07 -0.02
C GLY A 299 4.37 -4.94 0.63
N ILE A 300 4.81 -4.00 -0.18
CA ILE A 300 5.52 -2.80 0.27
C ILE A 300 4.52 -1.70 0.65
N ALA A 301 4.92 -0.83 1.56
CA ALA A 301 4.11 0.27 2.04
C ALA A 301 4.97 1.44 2.52
N THR A 302 4.40 2.64 2.47
CA THR A 302 5.11 3.87 2.87
C THR A 302 4.94 4.22 4.34
N ASP A 303 3.85 3.75 4.97
CA ASP A 303 3.42 4.28 6.25
C ASP A 303 3.07 5.79 6.17
N SER A 304 3.08 6.50 7.28
CA SER A 304 2.82 7.93 7.35
C SER A 304 3.98 8.76 6.78
N VAL A 305 3.65 9.88 6.12
CA VAL A 305 4.65 10.89 5.78
C VAL A 305 5.30 11.52 7.02
N ALA A 306 4.72 11.38 8.20
CA ALA A 306 5.32 11.84 9.44
C ALA A 306 6.45 10.90 9.91
N SER A 307 6.38 9.60 9.60
CA SER A 307 7.43 8.61 9.89
C SER A 307 8.32 8.26 8.69
N ASN A 308 8.02 8.80 7.47
CA ASN A 308 8.73 8.51 6.23
C ASN A 308 9.25 9.77 5.53
N ASN A 309 8.49 10.86 5.54
CA ASN A 309 8.66 12.13 4.84
C ASN A 309 8.22 12.13 3.35
N ASN A 310 7.91 11.01 2.72
CA ASN A 310 7.34 10.95 1.37
C ASN A 310 6.42 9.73 1.19
N LEU A 311 5.74 9.64 0.02
CA LEU A 311 4.90 8.52 -0.39
C LEU A 311 5.45 7.87 -1.68
N ASP A 312 6.79 7.82 -1.82
CA ASP A 312 7.49 7.27 -2.99
C ASP A 312 7.70 5.75 -2.85
N MET A 313 6.85 4.97 -3.47
CA MET A 313 6.93 3.51 -3.47
C MET A 313 8.20 2.96 -4.16
N PHE A 314 8.82 3.68 -5.11
CA PHE A 314 10.10 3.25 -5.69
C PHE A 314 11.24 3.36 -4.68
N GLU A 315 11.23 4.39 -3.83
CA GLU A 315 12.20 4.52 -2.74
C GLU A 315 12.02 3.42 -1.71
N GLU A 316 10.78 3.08 -1.36
CA GLU A 316 10.45 1.96 -0.47
C GLU A 316 10.93 0.61 -1.02
N GLY A 317 10.63 0.31 -2.27
CA GLY A 317 11.06 -0.95 -2.92
C GLY A 317 12.57 -1.08 -3.00
N ARG A 318 13.29 0.01 -3.32
CA ARG A 318 14.75 0.08 -3.29
C ARG A 318 15.30 -0.17 -1.90
N THR A 319 14.75 0.51 -0.91
CA THR A 319 15.15 0.39 0.49
C THR A 319 14.92 -1.04 1.00
N ALA A 320 13.76 -1.62 0.72
CA ALA A 320 13.48 -3.02 1.03
C ALA A 320 14.53 -3.96 0.43
N ALA A 321 14.83 -3.82 -0.87
CA ALA A 321 15.81 -4.67 -1.56
C ALA A 321 17.22 -4.58 -0.94
N LEU A 322 17.68 -3.36 -0.64
CA LEU A 322 18.99 -3.15 -0.04
C LEU A 322 19.06 -3.69 1.39
N LEU A 323 18.03 -3.46 2.19
CA LEU A 323 17.95 -3.95 3.57
C LEU A 323 17.94 -5.47 3.67
N GLN A 324 17.18 -6.14 2.80
CA GLN A 324 17.12 -7.61 2.82
C GLN A 324 18.46 -8.24 2.40
N LYS A 325 19.16 -7.66 1.42
CA LYS A 325 20.54 -8.09 1.07
C LYS A 325 21.49 -7.90 2.25
N MET A 326 21.45 -6.75 2.90
CA MET A 326 22.31 -6.47 4.06
C MET A 326 22.00 -7.37 5.24
N LYS A 327 20.72 -7.56 5.58
CA LYS A 327 20.26 -8.42 6.69
C LYS A 327 20.65 -9.88 6.49
N SER A 328 20.53 -10.39 5.25
CA SER A 328 20.88 -11.79 4.92
C SER A 328 22.38 -12.02 4.73
N GLY A 329 23.18 -10.97 4.49
CA GLY A 329 24.58 -11.09 4.08
C GLY A 329 24.77 -11.71 2.69
N ASP A 330 23.72 -11.75 1.86
CA ASP A 330 23.70 -12.37 0.54
C ASP A 330 23.07 -11.40 -0.49
N ALA A 331 23.89 -10.92 -1.43
CA ALA A 331 23.48 -9.98 -2.47
C ALA A 331 22.47 -10.58 -3.48
N SER A 332 22.30 -11.90 -3.54
CA SER A 332 21.32 -12.55 -4.41
C SER A 332 19.89 -12.55 -3.83
N GLN A 333 19.74 -12.30 -2.54
CA GLN A 333 18.42 -12.27 -1.89
C GLN A 333 17.63 -11.03 -2.31
N PHE A 334 16.31 -11.17 -2.34
CA PHE A 334 15.37 -10.14 -2.76
C PHE A 334 15.75 -9.53 -4.13
N PRO A 335 15.78 -10.36 -5.20
CA PRO A 335 16.17 -9.95 -6.55
C PRO A 335 15.18 -8.94 -7.14
N ILE A 336 15.52 -8.37 -8.31
CA ILE A 336 14.73 -7.36 -9.03
C ILE A 336 13.27 -7.79 -9.20
N GLU A 337 13.04 -9.01 -9.66
CA GLU A 337 11.70 -9.58 -9.84
C GLU A 337 10.90 -9.54 -8.53
N THR A 338 11.48 -10.00 -7.43
CA THR A 338 10.84 -9.99 -6.11
C THR A 338 10.51 -8.57 -5.66
N ALA A 339 11.40 -7.61 -5.88
CA ALA A 339 11.18 -6.22 -5.52
C ALA A 339 10.01 -5.61 -6.32
N LEU A 340 9.97 -5.82 -7.65
CA LEU A 340 8.90 -5.31 -8.50
C LEU A 340 7.55 -5.98 -8.20
N LYS A 341 7.54 -7.30 -7.96
CA LYS A 341 6.33 -8.01 -7.52
C LYS A 341 5.84 -7.52 -6.16
N ALA A 342 6.73 -7.22 -5.20
CA ALA A 342 6.34 -6.71 -3.89
C ALA A 342 5.68 -5.32 -3.96
N LEU A 343 6.07 -4.50 -4.93
CA LEU A 343 5.47 -3.19 -5.21
C LEU A 343 4.11 -3.28 -5.95
N THR A 344 3.75 -4.43 -6.51
CA THR A 344 2.64 -4.60 -7.44
C THR A 344 1.75 -5.79 -7.07
N ILE A 345 1.98 -6.96 -7.65
CA ILE A 345 1.08 -8.13 -7.49
C ILE A 345 1.08 -8.68 -6.05
N GLU A 346 2.20 -8.67 -5.35
CA GLU A 346 2.22 -9.10 -3.93
C GLU A 346 1.46 -8.10 -3.06
N GLY A 347 1.59 -6.79 -3.33
CA GLY A 347 0.75 -5.76 -2.70
C GLY A 347 -0.75 -5.98 -2.98
N ALA A 348 -1.10 -6.33 -4.21
CA ALA A 348 -2.49 -6.68 -4.55
C ALA A 348 -2.98 -7.92 -3.78
N LYS A 349 -2.13 -8.94 -3.58
CA LYS A 349 -2.45 -10.12 -2.74
C LYS A 349 -2.67 -9.73 -1.28
N VAL A 350 -1.85 -8.83 -0.73
CA VAL A 350 -2.04 -8.31 0.64
C VAL A 350 -3.42 -7.71 0.81
N LEU A 351 -3.95 -7.04 -0.22
CA LEU A 351 -5.27 -6.40 -0.20
C LEU A 351 -6.41 -7.30 -0.71
N GLY A 352 -6.14 -8.57 -1.09
CA GLY A 352 -7.13 -9.48 -1.67
C GLY A 352 -7.65 -9.01 -3.04
N MET A 353 -6.81 -8.34 -3.83
CA MET A 353 -7.16 -7.75 -5.12
C MET A 353 -6.35 -8.33 -6.30
N GLU A 354 -5.57 -9.38 -6.09
CA GLU A 354 -4.64 -9.97 -7.09
C GLU A 354 -5.34 -10.47 -8.36
N ASN A 355 -6.62 -10.78 -8.28
CA ASN A 355 -7.42 -11.16 -9.45
C ASN A 355 -7.90 -9.95 -10.28
N GLN A 356 -7.73 -8.73 -9.77
CA GLN A 356 -8.21 -7.50 -10.39
C GLN A 356 -7.09 -6.57 -10.84
N ILE A 357 -6.01 -6.46 -10.05
CA ILE A 357 -4.91 -5.50 -10.25
C ILE A 357 -3.54 -6.14 -9.92
N GLY A 358 -2.48 -5.34 -10.02
CA GLY A 358 -1.12 -5.69 -9.58
C GLY A 358 -0.27 -6.39 -10.63
N SER A 359 -0.85 -6.83 -11.74
CA SER A 359 -0.13 -7.34 -12.90
C SER A 359 -0.84 -6.97 -14.20
N LEU A 360 -0.09 -6.92 -15.30
CA LEU A 360 -0.65 -6.67 -16.64
C LEU A 360 -1.02 -7.99 -17.29
N GLU A 361 -2.25 -8.45 -17.04
CA GLU A 361 -2.80 -9.69 -17.56
C GLU A 361 -4.19 -9.44 -18.16
N VAL A 362 -4.54 -10.21 -19.21
CA VAL A 362 -5.87 -10.13 -19.85
C VAL A 362 -6.98 -10.38 -18.81
N GLY A 363 -7.98 -9.51 -18.79
CA GLY A 363 -9.12 -9.54 -17.87
C GLY A 363 -8.92 -8.72 -16.59
N LYS A 364 -7.71 -8.31 -16.26
CA LYS A 364 -7.45 -7.40 -15.14
C LYS A 364 -7.70 -5.93 -15.51
N GLN A 365 -7.83 -5.09 -14.51
CA GLN A 365 -7.96 -3.65 -14.68
C GLN A 365 -6.70 -3.07 -15.32
N ALA A 366 -6.88 -2.10 -16.20
CA ALA A 366 -5.78 -1.43 -16.86
C ALA A 366 -5.21 -0.31 -15.99
N ASP A 367 -4.62 -0.71 -14.85
CA ASP A 367 -3.93 0.16 -13.91
C ASP A 367 -2.42 0.02 -14.16
N PHE A 368 -1.79 1.05 -14.71
CA PHE A 368 -0.37 1.01 -15.07
C PHE A 368 0.28 2.39 -15.07
N LEU A 369 1.59 2.40 -14.94
CA LEU A 369 2.42 3.59 -15.07
C LEU A 369 3.37 3.48 -16.27
N VAL A 370 3.81 4.63 -16.75
CA VAL A 370 4.70 4.78 -17.89
C VAL A 370 5.94 5.56 -17.49
N ILE A 371 7.11 5.05 -17.85
CA ILE A 371 8.41 5.69 -17.65
C ILE A 371 9.10 5.81 -18.99
N GLN A 372 9.39 7.07 -19.42
CA GLN A 372 10.16 7.34 -20.62
C GLN A 372 11.64 7.52 -20.27
N PRO A 373 12.53 6.58 -20.64
CA PRO A 373 13.95 6.64 -20.27
C PRO A 373 14.76 7.59 -21.15
N GLN A 374 14.20 8.05 -22.29
CA GLN A 374 14.91 8.95 -23.20
C GLN A 374 15.22 10.29 -22.52
N GLY A 375 16.47 10.74 -22.63
CA GLY A 375 16.94 12.00 -22.03
C GLY A 375 17.24 11.92 -20.52
N LYS A 376 16.92 10.82 -19.85
CA LYS A 376 17.20 10.58 -18.42
C LYS A 376 18.52 9.81 -18.28
N ILE A 377 19.63 10.50 -17.98
CA ILE A 377 20.98 9.92 -17.93
C ILE A 377 21.08 8.80 -16.89
N HIS A 378 20.41 8.92 -15.75
CA HIS A 378 20.44 7.92 -14.68
C HIS A 378 19.69 6.63 -15.03
N LEU A 379 18.90 6.62 -16.11
CA LEU A 379 18.23 5.44 -16.67
C LEU A 379 18.99 4.86 -17.89
N GLN A 380 20.27 5.17 -18.02
CA GLN A 380 21.14 4.62 -19.07
C GLN A 380 22.14 3.62 -18.47
N PRO A 381 22.51 2.55 -19.16
CA PRO A 381 22.00 2.14 -20.48
C PRO A 381 20.61 1.48 -20.38
N GLN A 382 19.78 1.65 -21.42
CA GLN A 382 18.37 1.18 -21.41
C GLN A 382 18.22 -0.34 -21.40
N GLU A 383 19.25 -1.07 -21.84
CA GLU A 383 19.29 -2.54 -21.78
C GLU A 383 19.19 -3.09 -20.35
N ASN A 384 19.53 -2.27 -19.36
CA ASN A 384 19.47 -2.61 -17.93
C ASN A 384 18.23 -2.05 -17.22
N MET A 385 17.17 -1.70 -17.97
CA MET A 385 16.03 -0.97 -17.40
C MET A 385 15.35 -1.71 -16.26
N LEU A 386 15.28 -3.05 -16.26
CA LEU A 386 14.77 -3.83 -15.13
C LEU A 386 15.51 -3.53 -13.82
N SER A 387 16.83 -3.39 -13.89
CA SER A 387 17.64 -2.94 -12.73
C SER A 387 17.34 -1.48 -12.37
N HIS A 388 17.14 -0.63 -13.36
CA HIS A 388 16.85 0.78 -13.13
C HIS A 388 15.48 0.97 -12.46
N LEU A 389 14.46 0.16 -12.78
CA LEU A 389 13.15 0.19 -12.14
C LEU A 389 13.23 0.02 -10.62
N VAL A 390 14.22 -0.73 -10.12
CA VAL A 390 14.42 -0.90 -8.66
C VAL A 390 15.42 0.11 -8.11
N TYR A 391 16.59 0.29 -8.78
CA TYR A 391 17.73 0.96 -8.15
C TYR A 391 17.97 2.40 -8.61
N ALA A 392 17.35 2.87 -9.72
CA ALA A 392 17.63 4.18 -10.29
C ALA A 392 16.39 5.07 -10.46
N VAL A 393 15.23 4.49 -10.79
CA VAL A 393 13.97 5.22 -10.97
C VAL A 393 13.58 5.96 -9.70
N LYS A 394 13.05 7.17 -9.85
CA LYS A 394 12.47 8.02 -8.80
C LYS A 394 11.01 8.27 -9.14
N SER A 395 10.21 8.71 -8.18
CA SER A 395 8.82 9.16 -8.43
C SER A 395 8.74 10.18 -9.56
N SER A 396 9.69 11.12 -9.63
CA SER A 396 9.76 12.14 -10.70
C SER A 396 10.06 11.59 -12.11
N ASP A 397 10.35 10.30 -12.24
CA ASP A 397 10.53 9.63 -13.53
C ASP A 397 9.25 9.03 -14.09
N VAL A 398 8.18 8.99 -13.31
CA VAL A 398 6.86 8.56 -13.77
C VAL A 398 6.27 9.65 -14.65
N ASP A 399 6.13 9.36 -15.94
CA ASP A 399 5.61 10.32 -16.91
C ASP A 399 4.09 10.30 -16.96
N ASP A 400 3.49 9.12 -17.09
CA ASP A 400 2.04 8.97 -17.17
C ASP A 400 1.54 7.85 -16.24
N VAL A 401 0.32 7.99 -15.73
CA VAL A 401 -0.37 6.96 -14.93
C VAL A 401 -1.77 6.77 -15.47
N TYR A 402 -2.19 5.52 -15.55
CA TYR A 402 -3.53 5.11 -15.98
C TYR A 402 -4.19 4.25 -14.89
N ILE A 403 -5.47 4.52 -14.64
CA ILE A 403 -6.33 3.71 -13.76
C ILE A 403 -7.57 3.32 -14.54
N GLY A 404 -7.85 2.02 -14.67
CA GLY A 404 -8.92 1.53 -15.51
C GLY A 404 -8.81 2.00 -16.96
N GLY A 405 -7.58 2.23 -17.47
CA GLY A 405 -7.32 2.74 -18.82
C GLY A 405 -7.63 4.23 -19.03
N GLU A 406 -8.01 4.97 -17.98
CA GLU A 406 -8.11 6.42 -17.97
C GLU A 406 -6.81 7.06 -17.51
N GLN A 407 -6.31 8.05 -18.25
CA GLN A 407 -5.09 8.77 -17.89
C GLN A 407 -5.36 9.72 -16.73
N VAL A 408 -4.74 9.49 -15.58
CA VAL A 408 -4.87 10.30 -14.36
C VAL A 408 -3.65 11.18 -14.09
N VAL A 409 -2.49 10.81 -14.65
CA VAL A 409 -1.27 11.64 -14.66
C VAL A 409 -0.77 11.72 -16.09
N LYS A 410 -0.34 12.91 -16.50
CA LYS A 410 0.27 13.18 -17.81
C LYS A 410 1.53 14.01 -17.63
N GLN A 411 2.66 13.49 -18.10
CA GLN A 411 3.96 14.16 -17.98
C GLN A 411 4.24 14.65 -16.54
N GLY A 412 3.97 13.78 -15.55
CA GLY A 412 4.14 14.08 -14.13
C GLY A 412 3.09 14.99 -13.52
N GLN A 413 2.11 15.48 -14.29
CA GLN A 413 1.04 16.35 -13.81
C GLN A 413 -0.23 15.55 -13.54
N VAL A 414 -0.77 15.64 -12.33
CA VAL A 414 -2.04 15.03 -11.93
C VAL A 414 -3.18 15.78 -12.61
N LEU A 415 -4.09 15.04 -13.26
CA LEU A 415 -5.21 15.59 -14.02
C LEU A 415 -6.53 15.59 -13.24
N THR A 416 -6.59 14.84 -12.14
CA THR A 416 -7.85 14.43 -11.49
C THR A 416 -8.03 14.97 -10.07
N VAL A 417 -7.01 15.54 -9.45
CA VAL A 417 -7.07 16.09 -8.09
C VAL A 417 -6.72 17.55 -8.10
N GLU A 418 -7.58 18.40 -7.52
CA GLU A 418 -7.32 19.82 -7.28
C GLU A 418 -7.08 20.00 -5.77
N ILE A 419 -5.92 20.61 -5.41
CA ILE A 419 -5.50 20.88 -4.02
C ILE A 419 -6.03 22.24 -3.58
#